data_83afc96a567a0f1210b58b117b685486
#
_entry.id   83afc96a567a0f1210b58b117b685486
#
_cell.length_a   1.000
_cell.length_b   1.000
_cell.length_c   1.000
_cell.angle_alpha   90.00
_cell.angle_beta   90.00
_cell.angle_gamma   90.00
#
_symmetry.space_group_name_H-M   'P 1'
#
loop_
_entity.id
_entity.type
_entity.pdbx_description
1 polymer ?
#
loop_
_entity_poly.entity_id
_entity_poly.type
_entity_poly.pdbx_seq_one_letter_code
_entity_poly.pdbx_strand_id
1 'polypeptide(L)'
;MKVAFLHYSAPPVVGGVENVMASQAECLNNFGFDVEIICGRGNQWHPGIKVKNYPLIDSRNPQILDLKKNLDQGKVSQDFDRTVDQIFNWLKDALADTRLLIAHNVASQHKNLALTAALNRLVTSQQENLATILWHHDFAWTASQYSVELYPSYPWILGKIA
;
A
#
# COMPACT_ATOMS: atom_id res chain seq x y z
N MET A 1 -13.26 -13.35 11.37
CA MET A 1 -12.26 -13.29 10.27
C MET A 1 -11.56 -11.95 10.35
N LYS A 2 -10.22 -11.93 10.26
CA LYS A 2 -9.46 -10.69 10.28
C LYS A 2 -9.26 -10.14 8.88
N VAL A 3 -9.55 -8.84 8.71
CA VAL A 3 -9.45 -8.08 7.47
C VAL A 3 -8.49 -6.91 7.70
N ALA A 4 -7.52 -6.73 6.82
CA ALA A 4 -6.61 -5.60 6.83
C ALA A 4 -6.83 -4.72 5.60
N PHE A 5 -6.81 -3.41 5.80
CA PHE A 5 -6.72 -2.42 4.74
C PHE A 5 -5.30 -1.88 4.65
N LEU A 6 -4.81 -1.66 3.44
CA LEU A 6 -3.48 -1.10 3.19
C LEU A 6 -3.59 0.14 2.32
N HIS A 7 -3.06 1.26 2.82
CA HIS A 7 -2.92 2.50 2.05
C HIS A 7 -1.75 3.34 2.57
N TYR A 8 -1.33 4.37 1.85
CA TYR A 8 -0.25 5.30 2.23
C TYR A 8 -0.56 6.04 3.52
N SER A 9 -1.81 6.43 3.71
CA SER A 9 -2.33 7.18 4.86
C SER A 9 -3.72 6.73 5.26
N ALA A 10 -4.11 7.08 6.49
CA ALA A 10 -5.43 6.79 7.06
C ALA A 10 -5.94 8.02 7.85
N PRO A 11 -7.20 8.05 8.28
CA PRO A 11 -7.68 9.11 9.15
C PRO A 11 -6.73 9.40 10.34
N PRO A 12 -6.58 10.66 10.79
CA PRO A 12 -7.36 11.83 10.42
C PRO A 12 -6.88 12.55 9.14
N VAL A 13 -6.02 11.93 8.33
CA VAL A 13 -5.65 12.47 7.03
C VAL A 13 -6.91 12.51 6.16
N VAL A 14 -7.23 13.71 5.64
CA VAL A 14 -8.41 13.91 4.79
C VAL A 14 -8.03 13.70 3.33
N GLY A 15 -8.71 12.75 2.68
CA GLY A 15 -8.57 12.45 1.25
C GLY A 15 -9.69 11.53 0.79
N GLY A 16 -9.90 11.46 -0.52
CA GLY A 16 -10.96 10.64 -1.11
C GLY A 16 -10.80 9.15 -0.79
N VAL A 17 -9.57 8.64 -0.94
CA VAL A 17 -9.25 7.23 -0.67
C VAL A 17 -9.37 6.90 0.81
N GLU A 18 -8.84 7.77 1.69
CA GLU A 18 -8.89 7.61 3.14
C GLU A 18 -10.34 7.56 3.64
N ASN A 19 -11.22 8.40 3.09
CA ASN A 19 -12.65 8.40 3.45
C ASN A 19 -13.35 7.11 3.00
N VAL A 20 -13.10 6.64 1.77
CA VAL A 20 -13.68 5.38 1.27
C VAL A 20 -13.19 4.20 2.11
N MET A 21 -11.88 4.12 2.36
CA MET A 21 -11.28 3.08 3.18
C MET A 21 -11.84 3.07 4.61
N ALA A 22 -11.98 4.25 5.24
CA ALA A 22 -12.56 4.37 6.57
C ALA A 22 -14.01 3.88 6.60
N SER A 23 -14.85 4.30 5.64
CA SER A 23 -16.25 3.86 5.55
C SER A 23 -16.37 2.35 5.34
N GLN A 24 -15.52 1.75 4.52
CA GLN A 24 -15.49 0.30 4.32
C GLN A 24 -15.05 -0.44 5.59
N ALA A 25 -14.01 0.08 6.28
CA ALA A 25 -13.50 -0.50 7.52
C ALA A 25 -14.56 -0.47 8.63
N GLU A 26 -15.26 0.66 8.79
CA GLU A 26 -16.34 0.80 9.75
C GLU A 26 -17.51 -0.14 9.41
N CYS A 27 -17.88 -0.22 8.14
CA CYS A 27 -18.93 -1.14 7.69
C CYS A 27 -18.59 -2.60 8.03
N LEU A 28 -17.38 -3.07 7.70
CA LEU A 28 -16.96 -4.44 8.02
C LEU A 28 -16.86 -4.67 9.54
N ASN A 29 -16.39 -3.69 10.30
CA ASN A 29 -16.36 -3.79 11.76
C ASN A 29 -17.78 -3.93 12.35
N ASN A 30 -18.75 -3.19 11.84
CA ASN A 30 -20.15 -3.30 12.24
C ASN A 30 -20.77 -4.65 11.90
N PHE A 31 -20.28 -5.33 10.84
CA PHE A 31 -20.65 -6.71 10.52
C PHE A 31 -19.90 -7.76 11.36
N GLY A 32 -19.10 -7.36 12.34
CA GLY A 32 -18.41 -8.26 13.27
C GLY A 32 -17.08 -8.82 12.77
N PHE A 33 -16.49 -8.24 11.72
CA PHE A 33 -15.13 -8.58 11.34
C PHE A 33 -14.10 -7.90 12.25
N ASP A 34 -12.97 -8.57 12.54
CA ASP A 34 -11.81 -7.96 13.16
C ASP A 34 -11.06 -7.16 12.11
N VAL A 35 -11.14 -5.83 12.20
CA VAL A 35 -10.63 -4.93 11.16
C VAL A 35 -9.41 -4.16 11.65
N GLU A 36 -8.36 -4.12 10.81
CA GLU A 36 -7.21 -3.27 11.04
C GLU A 36 -6.85 -2.46 9.79
N ILE A 37 -6.24 -1.30 10.01
CA ILE A 37 -5.66 -0.45 8.96
C ILE A 37 -4.14 -0.50 9.07
N ILE A 38 -3.49 -0.75 7.95
CA ILE A 38 -2.04 -0.68 7.79
C ILE A 38 -1.72 0.54 6.93
N CYS A 39 -0.98 1.49 7.48
CA CYS A 39 -0.65 2.73 6.77
C CYS A 39 0.72 3.28 7.19
N GLY A 40 1.22 4.27 6.44
CA GLY A 40 2.44 4.99 6.79
C GLY A 40 2.19 6.15 7.73
N ARG A 41 0.99 6.76 7.64
CA ARG A 41 0.56 7.91 8.42
C ARG A 41 -0.94 7.84 8.70
N GLY A 42 -1.30 7.91 9.96
CA GLY A 42 -2.68 7.87 10.45
C GLY A 42 -2.70 7.69 11.95
N ASN A 43 -3.86 7.82 12.54
CA ASN A 43 -4.06 7.62 13.98
C ASN A 43 -5.32 6.80 14.22
N GLN A 44 -5.45 6.27 15.43
CA GLN A 44 -6.67 5.64 15.90
C GLN A 44 -7.83 6.66 15.89
N TRP A 45 -8.87 6.39 15.09
CA TRP A 45 -10.07 7.24 15.02
C TRP A 45 -11.35 6.51 15.43
N HIS A 46 -11.34 5.18 15.36
CA HIS A 46 -12.49 4.35 15.70
C HIS A 46 -12.08 3.29 16.74
N PRO A 47 -12.84 3.10 17.83
CA PRO A 47 -12.43 2.22 18.93
C PRO A 47 -12.33 0.73 18.54
N GLY A 48 -13.12 0.29 17.56
CA GLY A 48 -13.15 -1.10 17.08
C GLY A 48 -12.15 -1.40 15.95
N ILE A 49 -11.43 -0.39 15.41
CA ILE A 49 -10.53 -0.56 14.27
C ILE A 49 -9.11 -0.25 14.70
N LYS A 50 -8.22 -1.21 14.63
CA LYS A 50 -6.79 -1.01 14.97
C LYS A 50 -6.06 -0.30 13.83
N VAL A 51 -5.11 0.57 14.16
CA VAL A 51 -4.23 1.22 13.19
C VAL A 51 -2.79 0.83 13.46
N LYS A 52 -2.14 0.21 12.46
CA LYS A 52 -0.72 -0.14 12.48
C LYS A 52 0.03 0.81 11.54
N ASN A 53 0.94 1.60 12.09
CA ASN A 53 1.75 2.52 11.31
C ASN A 53 3.14 1.96 11.03
N TYR A 54 3.56 2.01 9.77
CA TYR A 54 4.95 1.80 9.37
C TYR A 54 5.40 2.92 8.44
N PRO A 55 6.33 3.79 8.86
CA PRO A 55 6.66 5.02 8.14
C PRO A 55 7.04 4.84 6.68
N LEU A 56 7.65 3.70 6.29
CA LEU A 56 8.04 3.43 4.89
C LEU A 56 6.83 3.14 3.97
N ILE A 57 5.63 2.99 4.50
CA ILE A 57 4.39 2.90 3.71
C ILE A 57 3.93 4.30 3.25
N ASP A 58 4.23 5.36 4.03
CA ASP A 58 3.83 6.72 3.67
C ASP A 58 4.54 7.19 2.40
N SER A 59 3.78 7.54 1.37
CA SER A 59 4.29 8.12 0.13
C SER A 59 4.98 9.50 0.31
N ARG A 60 4.83 10.13 1.47
CA ARG A 60 5.48 11.40 1.84
C ARG A 60 6.66 11.21 2.79
N ASN A 61 7.02 9.97 3.14
CA ASN A 61 8.21 9.71 3.95
C ASN A 61 9.45 10.23 3.22
N PRO A 62 10.38 10.93 3.90
CA PRO A 62 11.59 11.49 3.27
C PRO A 62 12.41 10.45 2.50
N GLN A 63 12.61 9.25 3.05
CA GLN A 63 13.34 8.17 2.38
C GLN A 63 12.62 7.73 1.09
N ILE A 64 11.29 7.62 1.10
CA ILE A 64 10.49 7.26 -0.08
C ILE A 64 10.55 8.36 -1.13
N LEU A 65 10.51 9.63 -0.73
CA LEU A 65 10.65 10.77 -1.64
C LEU A 65 12.04 10.81 -2.29
N ASP A 66 13.10 10.47 -1.55
CA ASP A 66 14.46 10.40 -2.11
C ASP A 66 14.64 9.23 -3.08
N LEU A 67 14.05 8.07 -2.78
CA LEU A 67 13.96 6.96 -3.74
C LEU A 67 13.20 7.37 -5.01
N LYS A 68 12.07 8.08 -4.85
CA LYS A 68 11.27 8.55 -5.98
C LYS A 68 12.07 9.45 -6.91
N LYS A 69 12.92 10.35 -6.42
CA LYS A 69 13.79 11.21 -7.26
C LYS A 69 14.67 10.41 -8.23
N ASN A 70 15.21 9.26 -7.77
CA ASN A 70 16.00 8.37 -8.62
C ASN A 70 15.12 7.63 -9.62
N LEU A 71 13.97 7.14 -9.15
CA LEU A 71 13.00 6.43 -9.98
C LEU A 71 12.43 7.33 -11.09
N ASP A 72 12.15 8.61 -10.81
CA ASP A 72 11.68 9.59 -11.80
C ASP A 72 12.73 9.86 -12.91
N GLN A 73 13.97 9.42 -12.71
CA GLN A 73 15.05 9.41 -13.72
C GLN A 73 15.27 8.02 -14.36
N GLY A 74 14.39 7.06 -14.09
CA GLY A 74 14.52 5.69 -14.57
C GLY A 74 15.60 4.87 -13.87
N LYS A 75 16.09 5.30 -12.70
CA LYS A 75 17.18 4.64 -11.97
C LYS A 75 16.62 3.87 -10.77
N VAL A 76 16.98 2.58 -10.69
CA VAL A 76 16.72 1.73 -9.52
C VAL A 76 18.03 1.61 -8.72
N SER A 77 17.99 2.00 -7.46
CA SER A 77 19.16 1.98 -6.57
C SER A 77 19.14 0.77 -5.64
N GLN A 78 20.29 0.40 -5.06
CA GLN A 78 20.35 -0.63 -4.02
C GLN A 78 19.51 -0.27 -2.78
N ASP A 79 19.35 1.02 -2.47
CA ASP A 79 18.52 1.47 -1.37
C ASP A 79 17.04 1.22 -1.65
N PHE A 80 16.63 1.23 -2.92
CA PHE A 80 15.29 0.81 -3.32
C PHE A 80 15.05 -0.65 -2.94
N ASP A 81 15.93 -1.56 -3.32
CA ASP A 81 15.79 -3.00 -3.03
C ASP A 81 15.80 -3.27 -1.52
N ARG A 82 16.67 -2.61 -0.76
CA ARG A 82 16.68 -2.70 0.71
C ARG A 82 15.35 -2.23 1.31
N THR A 83 14.78 -1.14 0.78
CA THR A 83 13.50 -0.61 1.25
C THR A 83 12.35 -1.57 0.91
N VAL A 84 12.38 -2.20 -0.27
CA VAL A 84 11.43 -3.26 -0.63
C VAL A 84 11.50 -4.41 0.37
N ASP A 85 12.71 -4.89 0.71
CA ASP A 85 12.90 -5.96 1.70
C ASP A 85 12.37 -5.59 3.08
N GLN A 86 12.64 -4.37 3.54
CA GLN A 86 12.15 -3.86 4.82
C GLN A 86 10.61 -3.84 4.87
N ILE A 87 9.97 -3.28 3.84
CA ILE A 87 8.50 -3.22 3.76
C ILE A 87 7.91 -4.62 3.65
N PHE A 88 8.49 -5.49 2.81
CA PHE A 88 8.02 -6.87 2.64
C PHE A 88 8.04 -7.66 3.96
N ASN A 89 9.18 -7.63 4.67
CA ASN A 89 9.31 -8.36 5.93
C ASN A 89 8.33 -7.83 6.97
N TRP A 90 8.20 -6.51 7.09
CA TRP A 90 7.25 -5.89 8.00
C TRP A 90 5.79 -6.25 7.66
N LEU A 91 5.40 -6.21 6.37
CA LEU A 91 4.05 -6.60 5.93
C LEU A 91 3.77 -8.07 6.21
N LYS A 92 4.74 -8.94 5.98
CA LYS A 92 4.60 -10.37 6.28
C LYS A 92 4.28 -10.62 7.75
N ASP A 93 4.99 -9.93 8.65
CA ASP A 93 4.75 -10.05 10.09
C ASP A 93 3.43 -9.39 10.51
N ALA A 94 3.13 -8.21 9.98
CA ALA A 94 1.90 -7.48 10.30
C ALA A 94 0.63 -8.19 9.85
N LEU A 95 0.71 -9.00 8.79
CA LEU A 95 -0.40 -9.72 8.16
C LEU A 95 -0.46 -11.21 8.53
N ALA A 96 0.37 -11.70 9.44
CA ALA A 96 0.52 -13.13 9.73
C ALA A 96 -0.79 -13.83 10.12
N ASP A 97 -1.71 -13.14 10.80
CA ASP A 97 -3.02 -13.63 11.23
C ASP A 97 -4.20 -13.08 10.38
N THR A 98 -3.90 -12.34 9.30
CA THR A 98 -4.90 -11.74 8.40
C THR A 98 -5.36 -12.73 7.35
N ARG A 99 -6.66 -12.74 7.05
CA ARG A 99 -7.28 -13.60 6.03
C ARG A 99 -7.60 -12.87 4.74
N LEU A 100 -7.84 -11.57 4.83
CA LEU A 100 -8.15 -10.73 3.67
C LEU A 100 -7.38 -9.41 3.78
N LEU A 101 -6.62 -9.09 2.76
CA LEU A 101 -5.99 -7.79 2.54
C LEU A 101 -6.73 -7.02 1.45
N ILE A 102 -7.11 -5.78 1.72
CA ILE A 102 -7.69 -4.85 0.75
C ILE A 102 -6.70 -3.69 0.57
N ALA A 103 -5.97 -3.67 -0.54
CA ALA A 103 -4.95 -2.67 -0.82
C ALA A 103 -5.50 -1.57 -1.74
N HIS A 104 -5.59 -0.33 -1.22
CA HIS A 104 -6.12 0.82 -1.95
C HIS A 104 -5.02 1.56 -2.70
N ASN A 105 -5.11 1.64 -4.03
CA ASN A 105 -4.21 2.38 -4.94
C ASN A 105 -2.73 1.97 -4.89
N VAL A 106 -2.32 1.08 -4.00
CA VAL A 106 -0.90 0.71 -3.82
C VAL A 106 -0.32 0.07 -5.09
N ALA A 107 -1.12 -0.73 -5.80
CA ALA A 107 -0.68 -1.40 -7.02
C ALA A 107 -0.86 -0.54 -8.29
N SER A 108 -1.62 0.56 -8.24
CA SER A 108 -1.99 1.33 -9.43
C SER A 108 -1.39 2.72 -9.50
N GLN A 109 -0.76 3.21 -8.44
CA GLN A 109 -0.12 4.52 -8.40
C GLN A 109 1.38 4.42 -8.07
N HIS A 110 2.18 5.28 -8.71
CA HIS A 110 3.65 5.31 -8.53
C HIS A 110 4.12 6.22 -7.39
N LYS A 111 3.27 6.44 -6.38
CA LYS A 111 3.60 7.30 -5.22
C LYS A 111 4.62 6.66 -4.28
N ASN A 112 4.64 5.32 -4.20
CA ASN A 112 5.60 4.54 -3.42
C ASN A 112 5.81 3.18 -4.09
N LEU A 113 6.68 3.14 -5.11
CA LEU A 113 6.96 1.91 -5.86
C LEU A 113 7.66 0.83 -5.01
N ALA A 114 8.34 1.20 -3.93
CA ALA A 114 8.91 0.22 -3.01
C ALA A 114 7.80 -0.57 -2.28
N LEU A 115 6.72 0.11 -1.88
CA LEU A 115 5.54 -0.55 -1.33
C LEU A 115 4.82 -1.41 -2.39
N THR A 116 4.69 -0.91 -3.63
CA THR A 116 4.12 -1.69 -4.75
C THR A 116 4.92 -2.97 -4.99
N ALA A 117 6.25 -2.90 -5.01
CA ALA A 117 7.12 -4.06 -5.20
C ALA A 117 7.03 -5.05 -4.02
N ALA A 118 7.00 -4.54 -2.79
CA ALA A 118 6.83 -5.38 -1.60
C ALA A 118 5.47 -6.09 -1.57
N LEU A 119 4.38 -5.40 -1.94
CA LEU A 119 3.04 -5.98 -2.05
C LEU A 119 2.99 -7.04 -3.15
N ASN A 120 3.54 -6.77 -4.33
CA ASN A 120 3.61 -7.75 -5.43
C ASN A 120 4.35 -9.02 -4.97
N ARG A 121 5.51 -8.87 -4.31
CA ARG A 121 6.26 -10.00 -3.76
C ARG A 121 5.45 -10.77 -2.71
N LEU A 122 4.69 -10.08 -1.85
CA LEU A 122 3.83 -10.70 -0.85
C LEU A 122 2.75 -11.57 -1.51
N VAL A 123 2.06 -11.02 -2.51
CA VAL A 123 0.99 -11.71 -3.23
C VAL A 123 1.53 -12.91 -4.02
N THR A 124 2.70 -12.77 -4.67
CA THR A 124 3.32 -13.85 -5.44
C THR A 124 3.99 -14.93 -4.60
N SER A 125 4.31 -14.65 -3.33
CA SER A 125 4.90 -15.62 -2.40
C SER A 125 3.95 -16.73 -1.93
N GLN A 126 2.72 -16.79 -2.49
CA GLN A 126 1.70 -17.81 -2.19
C GLN A 126 1.51 -18.04 -0.68
N GLN A 127 1.20 -16.98 0.06
CA GLN A 127 0.75 -17.14 1.43
C GLN A 127 -0.61 -17.86 1.42
N GLU A 128 -0.63 -19.15 1.73
CA GLU A 128 -1.77 -20.07 1.60
C GLU A 128 -3.08 -19.59 2.22
N ASN A 129 -3.02 -18.57 3.07
CA ASN A 129 -4.15 -18.12 3.88
C ASN A 129 -4.51 -16.63 3.72
N LEU A 130 -3.84 -15.88 2.84
CA LEU A 130 -4.08 -14.46 2.64
C LEU A 130 -4.71 -14.20 1.26
N ALA A 131 -6.01 -13.97 1.24
CA ALA A 131 -6.68 -13.44 0.06
C ALA A 131 -6.36 -11.94 -0.09
N THR A 132 -6.14 -11.46 -1.31
CA THR A 132 -5.85 -10.05 -1.58
C THR A 132 -6.81 -9.47 -2.60
N ILE A 133 -7.37 -8.30 -2.28
CA ILE A 133 -8.16 -7.46 -3.18
C ILE A 133 -7.35 -6.19 -3.47
N LEU A 134 -7.11 -5.90 -4.74
CA LEU A 134 -6.52 -4.65 -5.19
C LEU A 134 -7.64 -3.68 -5.57
N TRP A 135 -7.86 -2.67 -4.73
CA TRP A 135 -8.91 -1.66 -4.93
C TRP A 135 -8.33 -0.41 -5.55
N HIS A 136 -8.73 -0.15 -6.79
CA HIS A 136 -8.20 0.97 -7.58
C HIS A 136 -9.20 2.12 -7.63
N HIS A 137 -8.74 3.33 -7.33
CA HIS A 137 -9.47 4.59 -7.56
C HIS A 137 -8.93 5.30 -8.79
N ASP A 138 -7.60 5.23 -9.00
CA ASP A 138 -6.89 5.85 -10.09
C ASP A 138 -5.81 4.92 -10.64
N PHE A 139 -5.48 5.07 -11.92
CA PHE A 139 -4.40 4.34 -12.58
C PHE A 139 -3.34 5.30 -13.11
N ALA A 140 -2.08 5.10 -12.73
CA ALA A 140 -0.98 5.95 -13.18
C ALA A 140 -0.82 5.98 -14.71
N TRP A 141 -1.11 4.86 -15.39
CA TRP A 141 -0.95 4.74 -16.85
C TRP A 141 -2.10 5.31 -17.66
N THR A 142 -3.20 5.73 -17.05
CA THR A 142 -4.32 6.39 -17.75
C THR A 142 -4.39 7.90 -17.48
N ALA A 143 -3.71 8.36 -16.43
CA ALA A 143 -3.72 9.75 -16.01
C ALA A 143 -2.51 10.48 -16.60
N SER A 144 -2.74 11.46 -17.47
CA SER A 144 -1.69 12.20 -18.19
C SER A 144 -0.63 12.84 -17.28
N GLN A 145 -1.02 13.22 -16.07
CA GLN A 145 -0.12 13.79 -15.05
C GLN A 145 0.99 12.84 -14.60
N TYR A 146 0.83 11.52 -14.79
CA TYR A 146 1.84 10.51 -14.42
C TYR A 146 2.62 9.95 -15.62
N SER A 147 2.31 10.41 -16.85
CA SER A 147 2.90 9.87 -18.09
C SER A 147 4.43 9.94 -18.13
N VAL A 148 5.02 10.96 -17.51
CA VAL A 148 6.47 11.17 -17.45
C VAL A 148 7.19 10.27 -16.44
N GLU A 149 6.44 9.59 -15.57
CA GLU A 149 6.94 8.68 -14.53
C GLU A 149 6.84 7.21 -14.94
N LEU A 150 6.42 6.92 -16.18
CA LEU A 150 6.16 5.56 -16.64
C LEU A 150 7.33 5.02 -17.46
N TYR A 151 8.09 4.10 -16.86
CA TYR A 151 9.15 3.36 -17.54
C TYR A 151 8.69 1.92 -17.85
N PRO A 152 9.17 1.29 -18.96
CA PRO A 152 8.70 -0.02 -19.41
C PRO A 152 9.39 -1.20 -18.69
N SER A 153 9.92 -1.01 -17.50
CA SER A 153 10.69 -1.99 -16.74
C SER A 153 10.27 -2.06 -15.28
N TYR A 154 10.85 -2.98 -14.52
CA TYR A 154 10.73 -3.03 -13.06
C TYR A 154 11.33 -1.76 -12.42
N PRO A 155 10.69 -1.18 -11.40
CA PRO A 155 9.45 -1.62 -10.73
C PRO A 155 8.15 -1.05 -11.34
N TRP A 156 8.20 -0.17 -12.33
CA TRP A 156 7.03 0.56 -12.88
C TRP A 156 6.00 -0.36 -13.53
N ILE A 157 6.46 -1.47 -14.13
CA ILE A 157 5.58 -2.43 -14.80
C ILE A 157 4.66 -3.18 -13.82
N LEU A 158 5.01 -3.25 -12.53
CA LEU A 158 4.25 -4.01 -11.54
C LEU A 158 2.80 -3.54 -11.42
N GLY A 159 2.56 -2.24 -11.54
CA GLY A 159 1.21 -1.69 -11.52
C GLY A 159 0.34 -2.04 -12.73
N LYS A 160 0.92 -2.54 -13.82
CA LYS A 160 0.18 -2.96 -15.03
C LYS A 160 -0.22 -4.43 -15.02
N ILE A 161 0.35 -5.22 -14.11
CA ILE A 161 0.18 -6.67 -14.02
C ILE A 161 -0.84 -7.03 -12.92
N ALA A 162 -1.16 -6.08 -12.08
CA ALA A 162 -2.08 -6.24 -10.96
C ALA A 162 -3.55 -6.27 -11.41
#